data_800420e55a4fa9341a8af7b1702d1e0b
#
_entry.id   800420e55a4fa9341a8af7b1702d1e0b
#
_cell.length_a   1.000
_cell.length_b   1.000
_cell.length_c   1.000
_cell.angle_alpha   90.00
_cell.angle_beta   90.00
_cell.angle_gamma   90.00
#
_symmetry.space_group_name_H-M   'P 1'
#
loop_
_entity.id
_entity.type
_entity.pdbx_description
1 polymer ?
#
loop_
_entity_poly.entity_id
_entity_poly.type
_entity_poly.pdbx_seq_one_letter_code
_entity_poly.pdbx_strand_id
1 'polypeptide(L)'
;MQWSQLELELFKPEVAEPAVMPVGPAQPCSEPGPADPIATQIRQRLAYADARERQGVIHRAAMASCELTIQTAALRARCEAGAGQAVLTVVALVVGISPSLAPDLPLQRSPGSAVALDPVRGWVSLDFARIFLGGAATAPINEAALPATHLLLKPLPVFLAEIISAAFGHQPHARRLGDLLGDTVPGPHEPLDGGLGGRLRATTARMRSALPAFALRLGLDRYEAALVTGEMSLVPRSRFFYVRSDTERYVAGCRRHFDALGWGEPVTLDVALPFGSQVVPATTSAQVVHEQLLERLEAALPGRRYSLDALTEHHNHFVIAAGWFLCFTLGSRELRRLDIAADRCLPGVAVMEYADKLTGAFHRMQPVLLCRQAQAQVAAVWDHLVHLSARADKLGVDLAAPWRQHLSGALAHRSVPLLFLIRRGAAVPIGTRHTQLGLDRSVRLAANAGRHFWQTVLLDRGVSSDALNI
;
A
#
# COMPACT_ATOMS: atom_id res chain seq x y z
N MET A 1 12.84 18.30 -27.17
CA MET A 1 13.26 17.96 -25.79
C MET A 1 13.81 16.55 -25.86
N GLN A 2 15.06 16.31 -25.47
CA GLN A 2 15.63 14.96 -25.55
C GLN A 2 15.06 14.14 -24.37
N TRP A 3 14.47 13.01 -24.68
CA TRP A 3 13.86 12.09 -23.73
C TRP A 3 14.85 11.63 -22.63
N SER A 4 16.15 11.56 -22.93
CA SER A 4 17.23 11.25 -21.98
C SER A 4 17.30 12.18 -20.75
N GLN A 5 16.89 13.45 -20.87
CA GLN A 5 16.84 14.38 -19.73
C GLN A 5 15.59 14.17 -18.87
N LEU A 6 14.49 13.76 -19.47
CA LEU A 6 13.27 13.37 -18.77
C LEU A 6 13.47 12.08 -17.95
N GLU A 7 14.21 11.12 -18.51
CA GLU A 7 14.55 9.87 -17.83
C GLU A 7 15.36 10.10 -16.56
N LEU A 8 16.41 10.93 -16.64
CA LEU A 8 17.27 11.23 -15.49
C LEU A 8 16.53 11.93 -14.33
N GLU A 9 15.50 12.72 -14.63
CA GLU A 9 14.71 13.39 -13.59
C GLU A 9 13.57 12.53 -13.04
N LEU A 10 12.91 11.71 -13.89
CA LEU A 10 11.85 10.80 -13.48
C LEU A 10 12.35 9.60 -12.67
N PHE A 11 13.53 9.11 -13.02
CA PHE A 11 14.12 7.93 -12.43
C PHE A 11 15.28 8.25 -11.47
N LYS A 12 15.54 9.49 -11.14
CA LYS A 12 16.24 9.77 -9.89
C LYS A 12 15.45 9.08 -8.80
N PRO A 13 16.08 8.23 -7.95
CA PRO A 13 15.39 7.26 -7.09
C PRO A 13 14.62 7.98 -5.98
N GLU A 14 13.63 8.71 -6.38
CA GLU A 14 13.02 9.62 -5.44
C GLU A 14 11.63 9.27 -5.03
N VAL A 15 10.85 8.47 -5.71
CA VAL A 15 9.50 8.24 -5.21
C VAL A 15 8.68 7.14 -5.89
N ALA A 16 8.10 6.23 -5.16
CA ALA A 16 7.32 5.07 -5.68
C ALA A 16 6.08 4.57 -4.90
N GLU A 17 5.07 4.07 -5.53
CA GLU A 17 3.77 3.63 -5.00
C GLU A 17 3.24 2.18 -5.27
N PRO A 18 2.36 1.62 -4.44
CA PRO A 18 1.85 0.24 -4.42
C PRO A 18 0.51 -0.12 -5.10
N ALA A 19 0.26 -1.29 -5.68
CA ALA A 19 -0.87 -1.81 -6.45
C ALA A 19 -2.00 -2.55 -5.70
N VAL A 20 -3.24 -2.40 -6.11
CA VAL A 20 -4.33 -3.32 -5.80
C VAL A 20 -4.21 -4.58 -6.66
N MET A 21 -4.20 -5.74 -6.01
CA MET A 21 -4.41 -7.01 -6.71
C MET A 21 -5.76 -6.97 -7.44
N PRO A 22 -5.83 -7.32 -8.72
CA PRO A 22 -7.11 -7.64 -9.30
C PRO A 22 -7.65 -8.85 -8.53
N VAL A 23 -8.79 -8.67 -7.88
CA VAL A 23 -9.60 -9.81 -7.44
C VAL A 23 -10.05 -10.48 -8.72
N GLY A 24 -9.36 -11.52 -9.13
CA GLY A 24 -9.85 -12.44 -10.17
C GLY A 24 -11.22 -12.95 -9.75
N PRO A 25 -12.05 -13.45 -10.69
CA PRO A 25 -13.29 -14.10 -10.32
C PRO A 25 -12.96 -15.15 -9.27
N ALA A 26 -13.60 -15.02 -8.10
CA ALA A 26 -13.41 -15.90 -6.97
C ALA A 26 -13.60 -17.35 -7.47
N GLN A 27 -12.50 -18.11 -7.49
CA GLN A 27 -12.65 -19.55 -7.52
C GLN A 27 -13.49 -19.94 -6.30
N PRO A 28 -14.44 -20.87 -6.42
CA PRO A 28 -15.21 -21.34 -5.29
C PRO A 28 -14.22 -21.82 -4.24
N CYS A 29 -14.17 -21.09 -3.13
CA CYS A 29 -13.32 -21.40 -2.00
C CYS A 29 -13.70 -22.81 -1.52
N SER A 30 -12.72 -23.71 -1.44
CA SER A 30 -12.77 -24.83 -0.52
C SER A 30 -13.28 -24.31 0.83
N GLU A 31 -14.19 -25.07 1.46
CA GLU A 31 -14.84 -24.68 2.72
C GLU A 31 -13.85 -24.01 3.68
N PRO A 32 -14.18 -22.84 4.23
CA PRO A 32 -13.28 -22.13 5.10
C PRO A 32 -12.98 -23.02 6.30
N GLY A 33 -11.72 -23.41 6.46
CA GLY A 33 -11.27 -24.04 7.69
C GLY A 33 -11.62 -23.17 8.91
N PRO A 34 -11.58 -23.71 10.14
CA PRO A 34 -11.99 -22.99 11.34
C PRO A 34 -11.30 -21.62 11.36
N ALA A 35 -12.12 -20.56 11.43
CA ALA A 35 -11.64 -19.19 11.34
C ALA A 35 -10.67 -18.92 12.49
N ASP A 36 -9.44 -18.49 12.15
CA ASP A 36 -8.46 -18.06 13.16
C ASP A 36 -9.08 -16.93 14.01
N PRO A 37 -9.27 -17.14 15.35
CA PRO A 37 -9.95 -16.19 16.21
C PRO A 37 -9.21 -14.85 16.30
N ILE A 38 -7.89 -14.85 16.18
CA ILE A 38 -7.08 -13.63 16.21
C ILE A 38 -7.28 -12.83 14.92
N ALA A 39 -7.20 -13.50 13.77
CA ALA A 39 -7.45 -12.86 12.48
C ALA A 39 -8.89 -12.34 12.38
N THR A 40 -9.85 -13.07 12.92
CA THR A 40 -11.25 -12.65 12.98
C THR A 40 -11.41 -11.40 13.85
N GLN A 41 -10.78 -11.34 15.00
CA GLN A 41 -10.81 -10.16 15.87
C GLN A 41 -10.17 -8.93 15.21
N ILE A 42 -9.03 -9.09 14.55
CA ILE A 42 -8.40 -7.97 13.81
C ILE A 42 -9.35 -7.45 12.72
N ARG A 43 -9.99 -8.33 11.95
CA ARG A 43 -10.99 -7.94 10.94
C ARG A 43 -12.19 -7.21 11.52
N GLN A 44 -12.76 -7.71 12.63
CA GLN A 44 -13.90 -7.08 13.32
C GLN A 44 -13.55 -5.68 13.83
N ARG A 45 -12.34 -5.48 14.35
CA ARG A 45 -11.87 -4.17 14.82
C ARG A 45 -11.73 -3.18 13.70
N LEU A 46 -11.17 -3.60 12.57
CA LEU A 46 -11.08 -2.74 11.39
C LEU A 46 -12.45 -2.30 10.92
N ALA A 47 -13.41 -3.22 10.85
CA ALA A 47 -14.78 -2.89 10.50
C ALA A 47 -15.42 -1.90 11.49
N TYR A 48 -15.19 -2.09 12.80
CA TYR A 48 -15.69 -1.20 13.84
C TYR A 48 -15.02 0.19 13.79
N ALA A 49 -13.70 0.26 13.56
CA ALA A 49 -12.97 1.52 13.42
C ALA A 49 -13.44 2.31 12.20
N ASP A 50 -13.58 1.66 11.05
CA ASP A 50 -14.15 2.26 9.83
C ASP A 50 -15.55 2.84 10.08
N ALA A 51 -16.37 2.14 10.87
CA ALA A 51 -17.71 2.60 11.23
C ALA A 51 -17.65 3.84 12.16
N ARG A 52 -16.73 3.86 13.11
CA ARG A 52 -16.54 4.99 14.06
C ARG A 52 -15.95 6.22 13.40
N GLU A 53 -14.99 6.05 12.49
CA GLU A 53 -14.42 7.15 11.71
C GLU A 53 -15.50 7.84 10.88
N ARG A 54 -16.37 7.06 10.24
CA ARG A 54 -17.54 7.60 9.51
C ARG A 54 -18.54 8.34 10.41
N GLN A 55 -18.62 8.00 11.70
CA GLN A 55 -19.52 8.64 12.66
C GLN A 55 -18.91 9.85 13.35
N GLY A 56 -17.62 10.19 13.09
CA GLY A 56 -16.94 11.37 13.68
C GLY A 56 -16.78 11.30 15.21
N VAL A 57 -16.79 10.11 15.81
CA VAL A 57 -16.70 9.93 17.27
C VAL A 57 -15.26 10.06 17.74
N ILE A 58 -14.92 11.22 18.32
CA ILE A 58 -13.61 11.48 18.92
C ILE A 58 -13.45 10.66 20.22
N HIS A 59 -12.35 9.94 20.34
CA HIS A 59 -12.00 9.17 21.55
C HIS A 59 -11.73 10.07 22.76
N ARG A 60 -12.65 10.11 23.72
CA ARG A 60 -12.47 10.82 25.00
C ARG A 60 -11.64 10.06 26.04
N ALA A 61 -11.07 8.92 25.71
CA ALA A 61 -10.41 8.03 26.66
C ALA A 61 -8.88 7.96 26.54
N ALA A 62 -8.24 8.97 25.94
CA ALA A 62 -6.80 8.99 25.81
C ALA A 62 -6.13 9.15 27.19
N MET A 63 -5.24 8.20 27.51
CA MET A 63 -4.36 8.26 28.66
C MET A 63 -3.26 9.32 28.42
N ALA A 64 -2.90 10.08 29.43
CA ALA A 64 -1.75 11.01 29.32
C ALA A 64 -0.46 10.23 29.11
N SER A 65 0.52 10.84 28.42
CA SER A 65 1.80 10.17 28.13
C SER A 65 2.52 9.73 29.40
N CYS A 66 2.57 10.59 30.43
CA CYS A 66 3.19 10.25 31.71
C CYS A 66 2.47 9.11 32.44
N GLU A 67 1.13 9.07 32.38
CA GLU A 67 0.35 7.97 32.93
C GLU A 67 0.65 6.66 32.19
N LEU A 68 0.75 6.69 30.85
CA LEU A 68 1.10 5.54 30.04
C LEU A 68 2.49 5.01 30.40
N THR A 69 3.49 5.90 30.46
CA THR A 69 4.88 5.50 30.79
C THR A 69 5.00 4.89 32.19
N ILE A 70 4.28 5.43 33.19
CA ILE A 70 4.25 4.86 34.53
C ILE A 70 3.64 3.45 34.52
N GLN A 71 2.53 3.26 33.81
CA GLN A 71 1.85 1.96 33.75
C GLN A 71 2.65 0.92 32.96
N THR A 72 3.32 1.30 31.88
CA THR A 72 4.17 0.38 31.12
C THR A 72 5.41 -0.03 31.91
N ALA A 73 6.00 0.87 32.70
CA ALA A 73 7.10 0.53 33.62
C ALA A 73 6.64 -0.43 34.74
N ALA A 74 5.44 -0.20 35.31
CA ALA A 74 4.87 -1.10 36.32
C ALA A 74 4.57 -2.50 35.72
N LEU A 75 4.04 -2.57 34.49
CA LEU A 75 3.84 -3.85 33.81
C LEU A 75 5.18 -4.57 33.56
N ARG A 76 6.21 -3.86 33.11
CA ARG A 76 7.54 -4.44 32.94
C ARG A 76 8.07 -5.04 34.25
N ALA A 77 8.03 -4.31 35.36
CA ALA A 77 8.46 -4.79 36.64
C ALA A 77 7.71 -6.07 37.10
N ARG A 78 6.41 -6.15 36.81
CA ARG A 78 5.62 -7.35 37.08
C ARG A 78 5.99 -8.53 36.16
N CYS A 79 6.33 -8.27 34.89
CA CYS A 79 6.83 -9.31 34.02
C CYS A 79 8.15 -9.88 34.54
N GLU A 80 9.09 -9.01 34.94
CA GLU A 80 10.39 -9.38 35.51
C GLU A 80 10.25 -10.12 36.86
N ALA A 81 9.18 -9.84 37.61
CA ALA A 81 8.81 -10.59 38.83
C ALA A 81 8.11 -11.94 38.52
N GLY A 82 7.98 -12.36 37.28
CA GLY A 82 7.42 -13.66 36.90
C GLY A 82 5.89 -13.70 36.83
N ALA A 83 5.18 -12.55 36.81
CA ALA A 83 3.73 -12.53 36.72
C ALA A 83 3.26 -12.84 35.29
N GLY A 84 2.87 -14.08 35.00
CA GLY A 84 2.45 -14.54 33.67
C GLY A 84 1.32 -13.68 33.07
N GLN A 85 0.37 -13.24 33.89
CA GLN A 85 -0.69 -12.31 33.49
C GLN A 85 -0.14 -10.97 32.94
N ALA A 86 0.93 -10.44 33.52
CA ALA A 86 1.57 -9.21 33.03
C ALA A 86 2.25 -9.45 31.68
N VAL A 87 2.93 -10.59 31.51
CA VAL A 87 3.56 -11.01 30.25
C VAL A 87 2.52 -11.11 29.13
N LEU A 88 1.40 -11.80 29.37
CA LEU A 88 0.29 -11.91 28.42
C LEU A 88 -0.29 -10.54 28.05
N THR A 89 -0.39 -9.65 29.05
CA THR A 89 -0.87 -8.27 28.81
C THR A 89 0.08 -7.48 27.92
N VAL A 90 1.40 -7.53 28.17
CA VAL A 90 2.41 -6.81 27.35
C VAL A 90 2.46 -7.39 25.94
N VAL A 91 2.43 -8.72 25.78
CA VAL A 91 2.33 -9.36 24.46
C VAL A 91 1.10 -8.86 23.70
N ALA A 92 -0.06 -8.82 24.34
CA ALA A 92 -1.29 -8.33 23.74
C ALA A 92 -1.19 -6.86 23.30
N LEU A 93 -0.56 -6.00 24.10
CA LEU A 93 -0.33 -4.60 23.78
C LEU A 93 0.66 -4.44 22.60
N VAL A 94 1.75 -5.20 22.59
CA VAL A 94 2.73 -5.19 21.50
C VAL A 94 2.11 -5.67 20.20
N VAL A 95 1.40 -6.80 20.22
CA VAL A 95 0.81 -7.39 19.01
C VAL A 95 -0.41 -6.62 18.52
N GLY A 96 -1.08 -5.89 19.41
CA GLY A 96 -2.32 -5.17 19.11
C GLY A 96 -3.58 -6.06 19.18
N ILE A 97 -3.54 -7.20 19.86
CA ILE A 97 -4.68 -8.09 20.06
C ILE A 97 -5.38 -7.84 21.41
N SER A 98 -6.55 -8.45 21.63
CA SER A 98 -7.16 -8.42 22.96
C SER A 98 -6.33 -9.25 23.95
N PRO A 99 -6.19 -8.81 25.21
CA PRO A 99 -5.55 -9.62 26.23
C PRO A 99 -6.15 -11.03 26.34
N SER A 100 -7.47 -11.14 26.22
CA SER A 100 -8.19 -12.42 26.24
C SER A 100 -7.78 -13.42 25.14
N LEU A 101 -7.12 -12.96 24.07
CA LEU A 101 -6.61 -13.81 23.00
C LEU A 101 -5.11 -14.09 23.13
N ALA A 102 -4.41 -13.42 24.03
CA ALA A 102 -2.97 -13.65 24.20
C ALA A 102 -2.62 -15.08 24.62
N PRO A 103 -3.38 -15.74 25.52
CA PRO A 103 -3.16 -17.14 25.84
C PRO A 103 -3.26 -18.08 24.64
N ASP A 104 -4.17 -17.78 23.69
CA ASP A 104 -4.39 -18.60 22.50
C ASP A 104 -3.37 -18.34 21.38
N LEU A 105 -2.43 -17.44 21.57
CA LEU A 105 -1.41 -17.14 20.58
C LEU A 105 -0.55 -18.39 20.33
N PRO A 106 -0.56 -18.94 19.08
CA PRO A 106 0.19 -20.14 18.77
C PRO A 106 1.70 -19.90 18.92
N LEU A 107 2.40 -20.86 19.53
CA LEU A 107 3.83 -20.92 19.53
C LEU A 107 4.30 -21.70 18.32
N GLN A 108 5.22 -21.14 17.55
CA GLN A 108 5.67 -21.62 16.25
C GLN A 108 4.60 -21.48 15.14
N ARG A 109 5.06 -21.24 13.95
CA ARG A 109 4.19 -21.07 12.79
C ARG A 109 3.66 -22.41 12.31
N SER A 110 2.45 -22.77 12.70
CA SER A 110 1.74 -23.87 12.07
C SER A 110 1.25 -23.48 10.68
N PRO A 111 1.21 -24.40 9.70
CA PRO A 111 0.59 -24.13 8.41
C PRO A 111 -0.86 -23.70 8.63
N GLY A 112 -1.20 -22.45 8.27
CA GLY A 112 -2.55 -21.94 8.43
C GLY A 112 -2.73 -20.83 9.49
N SER A 113 -1.78 -20.62 10.42
CA SER A 113 -1.86 -19.54 11.38
C SER A 113 -1.64 -18.17 10.72
N ALA A 114 -2.57 -17.23 10.94
CA ALA A 114 -2.44 -15.86 10.50
C ALA A 114 -1.51 -15.05 11.45
N VAL A 115 -1.44 -15.47 12.71
CA VAL A 115 -0.58 -14.89 13.75
C VAL A 115 0.09 -16.02 14.51
N ALA A 116 1.40 -15.92 14.76
CA ALA A 116 2.14 -16.88 15.57
C ALA A 116 3.35 -16.22 16.26
N LEU A 117 3.67 -16.69 17.46
CA LEU A 117 4.85 -16.26 18.22
C LEU A 117 5.97 -17.28 18.04
N ASP A 118 7.17 -16.82 17.69
CA ASP A 118 8.40 -17.60 17.78
C ASP A 118 9.05 -17.36 19.16
N PRO A 119 8.96 -18.31 20.09
CA PRO A 119 9.46 -18.12 21.46
C PRO A 119 10.99 -18.12 21.55
N VAL A 120 11.70 -18.69 20.55
CA VAL A 120 13.16 -18.76 20.51
C VAL A 120 13.74 -17.46 19.97
N ARG A 121 13.13 -16.94 18.92
CA ARG A 121 13.60 -15.73 18.23
C ARG A 121 13.00 -14.44 18.79
N GLY A 122 11.95 -14.55 19.59
CA GLY A 122 11.33 -13.40 20.25
C GLY A 122 10.57 -12.47 19.32
N TRP A 123 9.93 -12.97 18.27
CA TRP A 123 9.06 -12.18 17.41
C TRP A 123 7.68 -12.79 17.17
N VAL A 124 6.75 -11.97 16.78
CA VAL A 124 5.42 -12.40 16.35
C VAL A 124 5.27 -12.21 14.84
N SER A 125 4.91 -13.27 14.16
CA SER A 125 4.61 -13.23 12.73
C SER A 125 3.14 -12.87 12.50
N LEU A 126 2.88 -11.89 11.64
CA LEU A 126 1.55 -11.45 11.21
C LEU A 126 1.44 -11.64 9.70
N ASP A 127 0.61 -12.59 9.25
CA ASP A 127 0.38 -12.84 7.83
C ASP A 127 -0.81 -12.01 7.35
N PHE A 128 -0.52 -10.87 6.73
CA PHE A 128 -1.57 -9.93 6.29
C PHE A 128 -2.42 -10.48 5.15
N ALA A 129 -1.88 -11.37 4.30
CA ALA A 129 -2.67 -12.01 3.27
C ALA A 129 -3.77 -12.88 3.89
N ARG A 130 -3.45 -13.60 4.96
CA ARG A 130 -4.44 -14.39 5.72
C ARG A 130 -5.37 -13.54 6.57
N ILE A 131 -4.82 -12.51 7.24
CA ILE A 131 -5.61 -11.60 8.08
C ILE A 131 -6.67 -10.87 7.24
N PHE A 132 -6.32 -10.35 6.06
CA PHE A 132 -7.20 -9.48 5.29
C PHE A 132 -7.90 -10.14 4.11
N LEU A 133 -7.28 -11.14 3.47
CA LEU A 133 -7.78 -11.76 2.25
C LEU A 133 -8.36 -13.17 2.46
N GLY A 134 -8.30 -13.70 3.67
CA GLY A 134 -8.93 -14.97 4.03
C GLY A 134 -8.20 -16.23 3.52
N GLY A 135 -6.99 -16.12 3.01
CA GLY A 135 -6.16 -17.24 2.54
C GLY A 135 -5.50 -16.96 1.19
N ALA A 136 -4.49 -17.68 0.96
CA ALA A 136 -3.61 -17.86 -0.19
C ALA A 136 -3.88 -17.09 -1.51
N ALA A 137 -3.83 -15.78 -1.49
CA ALA A 137 -3.51 -15.02 -2.68
C ALA A 137 -1.97 -14.85 -2.70
N THR A 138 -1.26 -15.88 -3.05
CA THR A 138 0.11 -15.71 -3.55
C THR A 138 -0.04 -15.04 -4.90
N ALA A 139 0.22 -13.72 -4.94
CA ALA A 139 0.40 -13.06 -6.21
C ALA A 139 1.46 -13.82 -7.01
N PRO A 140 1.25 -14.04 -8.30
CA PRO A 140 2.31 -14.60 -9.13
C PRO A 140 3.55 -13.74 -8.93
N ILE A 141 4.71 -14.37 -8.70
CA ILE A 141 5.98 -13.67 -8.57
C ILE A 141 6.16 -12.86 -9.86
N ASN A 142 6.12 -11.55 -9.73
CA ASN A 142 6.40 -10.65 -10.83
C ASN A 142 7.91 -10.36 -10.80
N GLU A 143 8.64 -10.90 -11.76
CA GLU A 143 10.09 -10.71 -11.89
C GLU A 143 10.49 -9.23 -12.01
N ALA A 144 9.59 -8.40 -12.49
CA ALA A 144 9.78 -6.94 -12.59
C ALA A 144 9.57 -6.19 -11.25
N ALA A 145 9.08 -6.88 -10.21
CA ALA A 145 8.82 -6.27 -8.92
C ALA A 145 9.96 -6.47 -7.93
N LEU A 146 10.08 -5.53 -7.00
CA LEU A 146 11.01 -5.65 -5.88
C LEU A 146 10.54 -6.75 -4.92
N PRO A 147 11.46 -7.58 -4.38
CA PRO A 147 11.09 -8.63 -3.45
C PRO A 147 10.47 -8.04 -2.17
N ALA A 148 9.34 -8.58 -1.76
CA ALA A 148 8.66 -8.24 -0.52
C ALA A 148 7.83 -9.42 -0.02
N THR A 149 7.40 -9.37 1.23
CA THR A 149 6.56 -10.39 1.86
C THR A 149 5.29 -9.77 2.46
N HIS A 150 4.20 -10.51 2.51
CA HIS A 150 3.01 -10.15 3.29
C HIS A 150 3.13 -10.55 4.77
N LEU A 151 4.25 -11.13 5.15
CA LEU A 151 4.54 -11.57 6.50
C LEU A 151 5.29 -10.46 7.24
N LEU A 152 4.60 -9.75 8.15
CA LEU A 152 5.26 -8.84 9.09
C LEU A 152 5.83 -9.63 10.25
N LEU A 153 7.12 -9.52 10.49
CA LEU A 153 7.77 -9.99 11.71
C LEU A 153 7.84 -8.85 12.71
N LYS A 154 7.09 -8.97 13.79
CA LYS A 154 7.02 -7.95 14.83
C LYS A 154 7.93 -8.33 15.98
N PRO A 155 9.04 -7.58 16.23
CA PRO A 155 9.95 -7.88 17.30
C PRO A 155 9.28 -7.63 18.65
N LEU A 156 9.56 -8.46 19.64
CA LEU A 156 9.24 -8.20 21.03
C LEU A 156 10.36 -7.37 21.69
N PRO A 157 10.07 -6.64 22.77
CA PRO A 157 11.11 -6.12 23.65
C PRO A 157 11.99 -7.25 24.18
N VAL A 158 13.31 -7.04 24.27
CA VAL A 158 14.27 -8.07 24.67
C VAL A 158 13.90 -8.74 26.00
N PHE A 159 13.56 -7.96 27.03
CA PHE A 159 13.17 -8.52 28.34
C PHE A 159 11.99 -9.49 28.24
N LEU A 160 11.02 -9.18 27.37
CA LEU A 160 9.83 -10.01 27.17
C LEU A 160 10.16 -11.29 26.41
N ALA A 161 11.00 -11.18 25.38
CA ALA A 161 11.48 -12.33 24.62
C ALA A 161 12.29 -13.30 25.48
N GLU A 162 13.15 -12.80 26.37
CA GLU A 162 13.92 -13.60 27.31
C GLU A 162 13.02 -14.37 28.30
N ILE A 163 12.01 -13.73 28.88
CA ILE A 163 11.05 -14.37 29.77
C ILE A 163 10.30 -15.49 29.05
N ILE A 164 9.81 -15.24 27.85
CA ILE A 164 9.07 -16.23 27.05
C ILE A 164 10.00 -17.38 26.62
N SER A 165 11.22 -17.08 26.19
CA SER A 165 12.19 -18.08 25.78
C SER A 165 12.61 -18.99 26.96
N ALA A 166 12.82 -18.42 28.15
CA ALA A 166 13.09 -19.18 29.35
C ALA A 166 11.92 -20.12 29.72
N ALA A 167 10.67 -19.60 29.71
CA ALA A 167 9.49 -20.42 29.96
C ALA A 167 9.35 -21.56 28.94
N PHE A 168 9.60 -21.26 27.65
CA PHE A 168 9.58 -22.26 26.58
C PHE A 168 10.69 -23.31 26.74
N GLY A 169 11.89 -22.94 27.21
CA GLY A 169 12.97 -23.86 27.52
C GLY A 169 12.57 -24.90 28.57
N HIS A 170 11.72 -24.52 29.53
CA HIS A 170 11.17 -25.47 30.53
C HIS A 170 10.00 -26.31 29.97
N GLN A 171 9.27 -25.83 28.97
CA GLN A 171 8.08 -26.49 28.38
C GLN A 171 8.15 -26.49 26.87
N PRO A 172 9.10 -27.18 26.21
CA PRO A 172 9.33 -27.10 24.76
C PRO A 172 8.21 -27.73 23.92
N HIS A 173 7.26 -28.40 24.53
CA HIS A 173 6.08 -28.98 23.86
C HIS A 173 4.84 -28.11 23.92
N ALA A 174 4.92 -26.94 24.58
CA ALA A 174 3.84 -25.97 24.63
C ALA A 174 3.45 -25.54 23.21
N ARG A 175 2.14 -25.44 22.95
CA ARG A 175 1.60 -25.07 21.63
C ARG A 175 1.03 -23.67 21.59
N ARG A 176 0.62 -23.16 22.73
CA ARG A 176 0.05 -21.81 22.91
C ARG A 176 0.79 -21.07 24.01
N LEU A 177 0.73 -19.75 23.95
CA LEU A 177 1.37 -18.92 24.96
C LEU A 177 0.76 -19.16 26.38
N GLY A 178 -0.53 -19.46 26.46
CA GLY A 178 -1.20 -19.86 27.70
C GLY A 178 -0.67 -21.13 28.33
N ASP A 179 -0.19 -22.07 27.52
CA ASP A 179 0.43 -23.29 28.04
C ASP A 179 1.71 -22.98 28.85
N LEU A 180 2.42 -21.86 28.51
CA LEU A 180 3.63 -21.41 29.22
C LEU A 180 3.34 -20.53 30.45
N LEU A 181 2.32 -19.67 30.34
CA LEU A 181 2.13 -18.55 31.26
C LEU A 181 0.81 -18.61 32.04
N GLY A 182 -0.04 -19.61 31.74
CA GLY A 182 -1.39 -19.71 32.24
C GLY A 182 -2.39 -18.96 31.37
N ASP A 183 -3.69 -19.28 31.53
CA ASP A 183 -4.77 -18.73 30.72
C ASP A 183 -5.45 -17.49 31.37
N THR A 184 -5.01 -17.09 32.55
CA THR A 184 -5.60 -15.97 33.29
C THR A 184 -5.08 -14.64 32.76
N VAL A 185 -5.97 -13.79 32.29
CA VAL A 185 -5.66 -12.42 31.85
C VAL A 185 -6.68 -11.45 32.46
N PRO A 186 -6.27 -10.18 32.73
CA PRO A 186 -7.22 -9.19 33.20
C PRO A 186 -8.24 -8.89 32.11
N GLY A 187 -9.47 -8.68 32.52
CA GLY A 187 -10.52 -8.20 31.60
C GLY A 187 -10.11 -6.86 30.96
N PRO A 188 -10.65 -6.53 29.76
CA PRO A 188 -10.26 -5.33 29.03
C PRO A 188 -10.53 -4.03 29.78
N HIS A 189 -11.47 -4.04 30.71
CA HIS A 189 -11.86 -2.92 31.56
C HIS A 189 -11.48 -3.12 33.04
N GLU A 190 -10.86 -4.23 33.36
CA GLU A 190 -10.38 -4.51 34.71
C GLU A 190 -9.17 -3.61 35.02
N PRO A 191 -9.14 -2.97 36.19
CA PRO A 191 -8.00 -2.17 36.59
C PRO A 191 -6.72 -3.01 36.65
N LEU A 192 -5.67 -2.49 36.03
CA LEU A 192 -4.34 -3.09 36.18
C LEU A 192 -3.81 -2.64 37.54
N ASP A 193 -3.71 -3.56 38.51
CA ASP A 193 -3.16 -3.29 39.84
C ASP A 193 -1.70 -2.82 39.72
N GLY A 194 -1.51 -1.55 39.81
CA GLY A 194 -0.20 -0.91 39.65
C GLY A 194 0.13 0.07 40.76
N GLY A 195 0.00 -0.32 42.02
CA GLY A 195 0.69 0.32 43.14
C GLY A 195 0.57 1.84 43.40
N LEU A 196 -0.14 2.57 42.57
CA LEU A 196 -0.27 4.03 42.61
C LEU A 196 -1.57 4.50 43.31
N GLY A 197 -1.97 3.81 44.37
CA GLY A 197 -3.00 4.28 45.29
C GLY A 197 -4.37 4.54 44.68
N GLY A 198 -4.80 3.74 43.70
CA GLY A 198 -6.20 3.75 43.19
C GLY A 198 -6.61 4.99 42.39
N ARG A 199 -5.71 5.98 42.22
CA ARG A 199 -6.01 7.24 41.51
C ARG A 199 -5.93 7.11 39.98
N LEU A 200 -5.19 6.14 39.46
CA LEU A 200 -5.06 5.90 38.03
C LEU A 200 -5.81 4.63 37.64
N ARG A 201 -6.98 4.78 37.07
CA ARG A 201 -7.75 3.65 36.52
C ARG A 201 -7.16 3.20 35.16
N ALA A 202 -5.94 2.67 35.20
CA ALA A 202 -5.33 2.08 34.00
C ALA A 202 -6.03 0.73 33.73
N THR A 203 -6.59 0.62 32.56
CA THR A 203 -7.10 -0.66 32.04
C THR A 203 -6.37 -0.98 30.75
N THR A 204 -6.31 -2.25 30.37
CA THR A 204 -5.67 -2.67 29.12
C THR A 204 -6.32 -2.00 27.90
N ALA A 205 -7.63 -1.78 27.92
CA ALA A 205 -8.35 -1.07 26.85
C ALA A 205 -7.91 0.40 26.73
N ARG A 206 -7.73 1.11 27.86
CA ARG A 206 -7.24 2.50 27.87
C ARG A 206 -5.80 2.59 27.39
N MET A 207 -4.92 1.73 27.90
CA MET A 207 -3.52 1.69 27.45
C MET A 207 -3.44 1.47 25.95
N ARG A 208 -4.14 0.48 25.46
CA ARG A 208 -4.18 0.15 24.05
C ARG A 208 -4.69 1.30 23.17
N SER A 209 -5.71 2.04 23.62
CA SER A 209 -6.20 3.22 22.88
C SER A 209 -5.19 4.38 22.90
N ALA A 210 -4.30 4.43 23.91
CA ALA A 210 -3.30 5.49 24.06
C ALA A 210 -2.04 5.24 23.22
N LEU A 211 -1.66 3.97 22.98
CA LEU A 211 -0.43 3.61 22.26
C LEU A 211 -0.31 4.26 20.88
N PRO A 212 -1.34 4.27 20.02
CA PRO A 212 -1.25 4.91 18.71
C PRO A 212 -1.00 6.41 18.80
N ALA A 213 -1.75 7.11 19.66
CA ALA A 213 -1.56 8.53 19.88
C ALA A 213 -0.19 8.85 20.48
N PHE A 214 0.35 7.97 21.30
CA PHE A 214 1.70 8.07 21.82
C PHE A 214 2.74 7.88 20.71
N ALA A 215 2.61 6.89 19.86
CA ALA A 215 3.49 6.63 18.72
C ALA A 215 3.53 7.84 17.75
N LEU A 216 2.36 8.43 17.46
CA LEU A 216 2.28 9.64 16.63
C LEU A 216 3.02 10.85 17.28
N ARG A 217 2.93 11.02 18.62
CA ARG A 217 3.68 12.06 19.33
C ARG A 217 5.19 11.85 19.30
N LEU A 218 5.67 10.61 19.14
CA LEU A 218 7.08 10.30 18.93
C LEU A 218 7.55 10.59 17.50
N GLY A 219 6.68 11.11 16.63
CA GLY A 219 6.99 11.44 15.23
C GLY A 219 6.93 10.25 14.28
N LEU A 220 6.29 9.15 14.68
CA LEU A 220 5.92 8.08 13.74
C LEU A 220 4.72 8.54 12.91
N ASP A 221 4.67 8.21 11.63
CA ASP A 221 3.47 8.46 10.85
C ASP A 221 2.35 7.45 11.18
N ARG A 222 1.15 7.64 10.64
CA ARG A 222 0.00 6.75 10.95
C ARG A 222 0.24 5.31 10.52
N TYR A 223 0.92 5.09 9.40
CA TYR A 223 1.21 3.75 8.93
C TYR A 223 2.26 3.06 9.83
N GLU A 224 3.34 3.77 10.18
CA GLU A 224 4.33 3.29 11.14
C GLU A 224 3.70 3.03 12.51
N ALA A 225 2.89 3.96 13.00
CA ALA A 225 2.19 3.81 14.26
C ALA A 225 1.25 2.59 14.25
N ALA A 226 0.54 2.34 13.14
CA ALA A 226 -0.29 1.14 12.97
C ALA A 226 0.53 -0.15 13.08
N LEU A 227 1.67 -0.22 12.39
CA LEU A 227 2.55 -1.39 12.43
C LEU A 227 3.16 -1.59 13.82
N VAL A 228 3.69 -0.53 14.43
CA VAL A 228 4.40 -0.58 15.72
C VAL A 228 3.45 -0.91 16.87
N THR A 229 2.25 -0.37 16.88
CA THR A 229 1.27 -0.63 17.96
C THR A 229 0.35 -1.81 17.70
N GLY A 230 0.29 -2.30 16.45
CA GLY A 230 -0.68 -3.31 16.02
C GLY A 230 -2.11 -2.77 15.87
N GLU A 231 -2.32 -1.45 15.99
CA GLU A 231 -3.63 -0.84 15.79
C GLU A 231 -3.85 -0.52 14.30
N MET A 232 -4.18 -1.57 13.55
CA MET A 232 -4.30 -1.54 12.09
C MET A 232 -5.44 -0.65 11.58
N SER A 233 -6.32 -0.17 12.47
CA SER A 233 -7.41 0.75 12.12
C SER A 233 -6.98 2.19 11.86
N LEU A 234 -5.73 2.54 12.16
CA LEU A 234 -5.18 3.88 11.92
C LEU A 234 -5.09 4.25 10.43
N VAL A 235 -5.02 3.26 9.57
CA VAL A 235 -4.89 3.43 8.12
C VAL A 235 -5.85 2.52 7.35
N PRO A 236 -6.25 2.89 6.12
CA PRO A 236 -7.05 2.01 5.28
C PRO A 236 -6.35 0.67 5.04
N ARG A 237 -7.12 -0.43 5.00
CA ARG A 237 -6.59 -1.79 4.77
C ARG A 237 -5.73 -1.90 3.51
N SER A 238 -6.13 -1.19 2.46
CA SER A 238 -5.38 -1.16 1.21
C SER A 238 -3.93 -0.70 1.41
N ARG A 239 -3.66 0.14 2.40
CA ARG A 239 -2.32 0.66 2.67
C ARG A 239 -1.30 -0.45 2.96
N PHE A 240 -1.69 -1.50 3.68
CA PHE A 240 -0.82 -2.64 3.99
C PHE A 240 -0.43 -3.47 2.75
N PHE A 241 -1.15 -3.30 1.64
CA PHE A 241 -0.88 -3.95 0.37
C PHE A 241 -0.27 -3.00 -0.66
N TYR A 242 -0.36 -1.69 -0.43
CA TYR A 242 0.15 -0.68 -1.32
C TYR A 242 1.58 -0.27 -0.99
N VAL A 243 1.95 -0.22 0.28
CA VAL A 243 3.27 0.21 0.74
C VAL A 243 4.21 -0.98 0.85
N ARG A 244 5.45 -0.81 0.39
CA ARG A 244 6.57 -1.69 0.70
C ARG A 244 7.41 -1.00 1.77
N SER A 245 7.33 -1.49 3.00
CA SER A 245 8.04 -0.91 4.14
C SER A 245 9.42 -1.54 4.29
N ASP A 246 10.42 -0.70 4.49
CA ASP A 246 11.75 -1.17 4.84
C ASP A 246 11.77 -1.72 6.27
N THR A 247 12.43 -2.87 6.45
CA THR A 247 12.53 -3.55 7.75
C THR A 247 13.35 -2.75 8.76
N GLU A 248 14.44 -2.11 8.33
CA GLU A 248 15.29 -1.30 9.23
C GLU A 248 14.52 -0.10 9.78
N ARG A 249 13.80 0.60 8.91
CA ARG A 249 12.95 1.73 9.30
C ARG A 249 11.84 1.28 10.26
N TYR A 250 11.21 0.14 10.02
CA TYR A 250 10.20 -0.43 10.90
C TYR A 250 10.78 -0.78 12.28
N VAL A 251 11.93 -1.46 12.34
CA VAL A 251 12.61 -1.80 13.59
C VAL A 251 13.06 -0.56 14.36
N ALA A 252 13.54 0.47 13.65
CA ALA A 252 13.86 1.77 14.26
C ALA A 252 12.62 2.43 14.89
N GLY A 253 11.46 2.31 14.24
CA GLY A 253 10.17 2.74 14.81
C GLY A 253 9.79 1.96 16.07
N CYS A 254 9.95 0.64 16.06
CA CYS A 254 9.74 -0.21 17.25
C CYS A 254 10.68 0.17 18.39
N ARG A 255 11.97 0.36 18.10
CA ARG A 255 12.96 0.81 19.10
C ARG A 255 12.53 2.11 19.76
N ARG A 256 12.25 3.15 18.97
CA ARG A 256 11.82 4.46 19.48
C ARG A 256 10.58 4.34 20.35
N HIS A 257 9.64 3.51 19.96
CA HIS A 257 8.40 3.31 20.70
C HIS A 257 8.61 2.55 22.01
N PHE A 258 9.38 1.47 21.99
CA PHE A 258 9.64 0.65 23.18
C PHE A 258 10.51 1.40 24.20
N ASP A 259 11.53 2.12 23.75
CA ASP A 259 12.34 2.97 24.63
C ASP A 259 11.51 4.01 25.34
N ALA A 260 10.63 4.71 24.62
CA ALA A 260 9.76 5.72 25.19
C ALA A 260 8.72 5.13 26.17
N LEU A 261 8.37 3.84 26.05
CA LEU A 261 7.52 3.12 27.00
C LEU A 261 8.31 2.51 28.18
N GLY A 262 9.64 2.63 28.20
CA GLY A 262 10.52 2.00 29.20
C GLY A 262 10.65 0.48 29.01
N TRP A 263 10.32 -0.05 27.83
CA TRP A 263 10.42 -1.48 27.51
C TRP A 263 11.79 -1.87 26.93
N GLY A 264 12.65 -0.89 26.59
CA GLY A 264 13.99 -1.11 26.06
C GLY A 264 14.02 -1.54 24.59
N GLU A 265 15.13 -2.11 24.18
CA GLU A 265 15.39 -2.48 22.79
C GLU A 265 14.48 -3.62 22.29
N PRO A 266 14.08 -3.60 21.00
CA PRO A 266 13.50 -4.77 20.34
C PRO A 266 14.55 -5.85 20.08
N VAL A 267 14.13 -7.12 20.00
CA VAL A 267 15.00 -8.19 19.50
C VAL A 267 15.42 -7.91 18.06
N THR A 268 16.62 -8.38 17.70
CA THR A 268 17.12 -8.26 16.33
C THR A 268 16.35 -9.19 15.39
N LEU A 269 15.95 -8.68 14.24
CA LEU A 269 15.33 -9.48 13.19
C LEU A 269 16.38 -9.95 12.19
N ASP A 270 16.57 -11.27 12.07
CA ASP A 270 17.51 -11.88 11.13
C ASP A 270 17.01 -11.88 9.67
N VAL A 271 15.90 -11.22 9.40
CA VAL A 271 15.21 -11.28 8.09
C VAL A 271 15.20 -9.90 7.44
N ALA A 272 15.84 -9.83 6.29
CA ALA A 272 16.02 -8.59 5.52
C ALA A 272 14.90 -8.32 4.48
N LEU A 273 13.86 -9.16 4.39
CA LEU A 273 12.82 -8.96 3.37
C LEU A 273 11.86 -7.85 3.79
N PRO A 274 11.71 -6.80 2.98
CA PRO A 274 10.72 -5.77 3.18
C PRO A 274 9.31 -6.35 3.27
N PHE A 275 8.50 -5.72 4.08
CA PHE A 275 7.11 -6.09 4.28
C PHE A 275 6.18 -5.25 3.39
N GLY A 276 5.11 -5.85 2.88
CA GLY A 276 4.01 -5.14 2.21
C GLY A 276 3.85 -5.50 0.74
N SER A 277 3.81 -4.51 -0.15
CA SER A 277 3.53 -4.72 -1.56
C SER A 277 4.57 -5.60 -2.27
N GLN A 278 4.08 -6.64 -2.94
CA GLN A 278 4.89 -7.56 -3.77
C GLN A 278 4.92 -7.17 -5.26
N VAL A 279 4.36 -6.01 -5.59
CA VAL A 279 4.22 -5.56 -6.98
C VAL A 279 4.79 -4.16 -7.22
N VAL A 280 5.58 -3.64 -6.28
CA VAL A 280 6.35 -2.41 -6.49
C VAL A 280 7.40 -2.70 -7.56
N PRO A 281 7.36 -2.05 -8.74
CA PRO A 281 8.36 -2.30 -9.76
C PRO A 281 9.72 -1.79 -9.32
N ALA A 282 10.77 -2.48 -9.73
CA ALA A 282 12.10 -1.89 -9.69
C ALA A 282 12.16 -0.70 -10.66
N THR A 283 12.93 0.32 -10.31
CA THR A 283 13.13 1.50 -11.18
C THR A 283 13.62 1.08 -12.57
N THR A 284 14.56 0.13 -12.61
CA THR A 284 15.08 -0.45 -13.85
C THR A 284 13.99 -1.13 -14.68
N SER A 285 13.06 -1.84 -14.05
CA SER A 285 11.95 -2.49 -14.77
C SER A 285 11.00 -1.46 -15.39
N ALA A 286 10.72 -0.36 -14.71
CA ALA A 286 9.91 0.73 -15.26
C ALA A 286 10.64 1.43 -16.43
N GLN A 287 11.96 1.61 -16.33
CA GLN A 287 12.80 2.13 -17.41
C GLN A 287 12.75 1.24 -18.65
N VAL A 288 12.96 -0.06 -18.49
CA VAL A 288 12.90 -1.02 -19.62
C VAL A 288 11.55 -0.98 -20.31
N VAL A 289 10.44 -0.89 -19.57
CA VAL A 289 9.11 -0.73 -20.19
C VAL A 289 9.04 0.57 -21.00
N HIS A 290 9.52 1.65 -20.44
CA HIS A 290 9.52 2.95 -21.11
C HIS A 290 10.37 2.92 -22.40
N GLU A 291 11.59 2.43 -22.32
CA GLU A 291 12.50 2.27 -23.46
C GLU A 291 11.86 1.43 -24.58
N GLN A 292 11.30 0.27 -24.26
CA GLN A 292 10.61 -0.56 -25.26
C GLN A 292 9.42 0.14 -25.93
N LEU A 293 8.69 0.99 -25.19
CA LEU A 293 7.59 1.77 -25.76
C LEU A 293 8.11 2.87 -26.69
N LEU A 294 9.25 3.50 -26.36
CA LEU A 294 9.89 4.49 -27.21
C LEU A 294 10.48 3.87 -28.47
N GLU A 295 11.20 2.74 -28.36
CA GLU A 295 11.74 2.01 -29.49
C GLU A 295 10.64 1.66 -30.52
N ARG A 296 9.48 1.23 -30.05
CA ARG A 296 8.31 0.95 -30.91
C ARG A 296 7.75 2.21 -31.56
N LEU A 297 7.68 3.29 -30.80
CA LEU A 297 7.25 4.57 -31.33
C LEU A 297 8.21 5.06 -32.44
N GLU A 298 9.50 4.93 -32.22
CA GLU A 298 10.53 5.27 -33.21
C GLU A 298 10.45 4.37 -34.46
N ALA A 299 10.30 3.06 -34.25
CA ALA A 299 10.15 2.11 -35.36
C ALA A 299 8.88 2.37 -36.21
N ALA A 300 7.83 2.92 -35.60
CA ALA A 300 6.58 3.27 -36.26
C ALA A 300 6.61 4.70 -36.88
N LEU A 301 7.74 5.43 -36.83
CA LEU A 301 7.83 6.77 -37.41
C LEU A 301 7.51 6.75 -38.91
N PRO A 302 6.49 7.47 -39.38
CA PRO A 302 6.15 7.48 -40.78
C PRO A 302 7.21 8.20 -41.59
N GLY A 303 7.69 7.54 -42.65
CA GLY A 303 8.64 8.13 -43.61
C GLY A 303 8.07 9.34 -44.36
N ARG A 304 8.83 9.89 -45.31
CA ARG A 304 8.39 11.06 -46.12
C ARG A 304 7.10 10.79 -46.92
N ARG A 305 6.95 9.55 -47.43
CA ARG A 305 5.72 9.07 -48.08
C ARG A 305 5.07 8.05 -47.15
N TYR A 306 4.02 8.42 -46.50
CA TYR A 306 3.34 7.57 -45.56
C TYR A 306 1.88 7.27 -45.99
N SER A 307 1.40 6.10 -45.66
CA SER A 307 0.01 5.69 -45.83
C SER A 307 -0.82 6.04 -44.59
N LEU A 308 -2.14 5.92 -44.71
CA LEU A 308 -3.04 6.03 -43.57
C LEU A 308 -2.75 4.97 -42.49
N ASP A 309 -2.37 3.76 -42.89
CA ASP A 309 -2.03 2.69 -41.96
C ASP A 309 -0.79 3.03 -41.15
N ALA A 310 0.28 3.52 -41.79
CA ALA A 310 1.50 3.96 -41.09
C ALA A 310 1.24 5.14 -40.14
N LEU A 311 0.38 6.08 -40.55
CA LEU A 311 -0.03 7.19 -39.69
C LEU A 311 -0.82 6.70 -38.48
N THR A 312 -1.73 5.76 -38.68
CA THR A 312 -2.54 5.13 -37.64
C THR A 312 -1.68 4.33 -36.66
N GLU A 313 -0.73 3.54 -37.17
CA GLU A 313 0.19 2.76 -36.37
C GLU A 313 1.06 3.67 -35.50
N HIS A 314 1.67 4.69 -36.06
CA HIS A 314 2.46 5.67 -35.30
C HIS A 314 1.63 6.37 -34.23
N HIS A 315 0.40 6.81 -34.56
CA HIS A 315 -0.51 7.39 -33.58
C HIS A 315 -0.81 6.43 -32.42
N ASN A 316 -1.11 5.19 -32.73
CA ASN A 316 -1.42 4.19 -31.71
C ASN A 316 -0.22 3.93 -30.78
N HIS A 317 1.00 3.83 -31.30
CA HIS A 317 2.21 3.69 -30.48
C HIS A 317 2.46 4.92 -29.63
N PHE A 318 2.30 6.12 -30.18
CA PHE A 318 2.43 7.37 -29.43
C PHE A 318 1.46 7.44 -28.25
N VAL A 319 0.19 7.15 -28.51
CA VAL A 319 -0.86 7.20 -27.47
C VAL A 319 -0.63 6.14 -26.40
N ILE A 320 -0.14 4.95 -26.77
CA ILE A 320 0.23 3.90 -25.82
C ILE A 320 1.38 4.37 -24.91
N ALA A 321 2.45 4.92 -25.48
CA ALA A 321 3.59 5.42 -24.71
C ALA A 321 3.19 6.60 -23.79
N ALA A 322 2.45 7.57 -24.33
CA ALA A 322 1.95 8.72 -23.56
C ALA A 322 1.00 8.29 -22.43
N GLY A 323 0.11 7.35 -22.72
CA GLY A 323 -0.85 6.82 -21.75
C GLY A 323 -0.15 6.07 -20.62
N TRP A 324 0.84 5.23 -20.94
CA TRP A 324 1.64 4.56 -19.93
C TRP A 324 2.38 5.57 -19.05
N PHE A 325 3.06 6.54 -19.68
CA PHE A 325 3.81 7.56 -18.97
C PHE A 325 2.92 8.38 -18.01
N LEU A 326 1.76 8.85 -18.47
CA LEU A 326 0.82 9.59 -17.65
C LEU A 326 0.24 8.73 -16.52
N CYS A 327 -0.13 7.47 -16.79
CA CYS A 327 -0.58 6.54 -15.75
C CYS A 327 0.48 6.35 -14.67
N PHE A 328 1.73 6.14 -15.09
CA PHE A 328 2.83 5.92 -14.16
C PHE A 328 3.13 7.16 -13.33
N THR A 329 3.29 8.33 -13.96
CA THR A 329 3.61 9.60 -13.28
C THR A 329 2.48 10.12 -12.38
N LEU A 330 1.24 9.85 -12.72
CA LEU A 330 0.09 10.26 -11.93
C LEU A 330 -0.25 9.27 -10.80
N GLY A 331 0.41 8.10 -10.76
CA GLY A 331 0.03 7.04 -9.84
C GLY A 331 -1.45 6.64 -10.00
N SER A 332 -2.00 6.80 -11.21
CA SER A 332 -3.40 6.56 -11.47
C SER A 332 -3.73 5.07 -11.38
N ARG A 333 -4.93 4.73 -10.91
CA ARG A 333 -5.41 3.36 -11.06
C ARG A 333 -5.59 3.06 -12.52
N GLU A 334 -5.06 1.93 -12.93
CA GLU A 334 -5.29 1.42 -14.26
C GLU A 334 -6.75 0.95 -14.36
N LEU A 335 -7.63 1.84 -14.76
CA LEU A 335 -9.02 1.52 -15.04
C LEU A 335 -9.14 0.87 -16.42
N ARG A 336 -10.29 0.23 -16.68
CA ARG A 336 -10.62 -0.30 -18.02
C ARG A 336 -10.51 0.76 -19.13
N ARG A 337 -10.59 2.04 -18.78
CA ARG A 337 -10.41 3.20 -19.65
C ARG A 337 -9.59 4.26 -18.93
N LEU A 338 -8.67 4.88 -19.64
CA LEU A 338 -8.00 6.08 -19.19
C LEU A 338 -8.90 7.27 -19.53
N ASP A 339 -9.80 7.64 -18.63
CA ASP A 339 -10.77 8.71 -18.84
C ASP A 339 -10.15 10.10 -18.60
N ILE A 340 -9.09 10.40 -19.35
CA ILE A 340 -8.56 11.76 -19.43
C ILE A 340 -9.34 12.46 -20.55
N ALA A 341 -10.25 13.34 -20.20
CA ALA A 341 -11.03 14.09 -21.18
C ALA A 341 -10.26 15.32 -21.69
N ALA A 342 -10.43 15.65 -22.95
CA ALA A 342 -9.70 16.72 -23.60
C ALA A 342 -10.03 18.12 -23.01
N ASP A 343 -11.25 18.35 -22.56
CA ASP A 343 -11.68 19.58 -21.89
C ASP A 343 -11.09 19.76 -20.48
N ARG A 344 -10.51 18.72 -19.92
CA ARG A 344 -10.02 18.68 -18.52
C ARG A 344 -8.50 18.52 -18.41
N CYS A 345 -7.81 18.37 -19.52
CA CYS A 345 -6.38 18.18 -19.59
C CYS A 345 -5.79 19.11 -20.65
N LEU A 346 -5.69 20.38 -20.31
CA LEU A 346 -5.26 21.43 -21.24
C LEU A 346 -3.75 21.62 -21.22
N PRO A 347 -3.11 21.94 -22.37
CA PRO A 347 -1.69 22.23 -22.42
C PRO A 347 -1.37 23.50 -21.61
N GLY A 348 -0.26 23.46 -20.88
CA GLY A 348 0.18 24.59 -20.04
C GLY A 348 -0.56 24.75 -18.72
N VAL A 349 -1.56 23.92 -18.42
CA VAL A 349 -2.27 23.91 -17.14
C VAL A 349 -1.63 22.86 -16.22
N ALA A 350 -1.26 23.29 -15.01
CA ALA A 350 -0.60 22.41 -14.03
C ALA A 350 -1.57 21.50 -13.26
N VAL A 351 -2.87 21.59 -13.53
CA VAL A 351 -3.91 20.79 -12.86
C VAL A 351 -4.72 20.08 -13.92
N MET A 352 -4.96 18.80 -13.67
CA MET A 352 -5.85 17.96 -14.49
C MET A 352 -6.96 17.40 -13.60
N GLU A 353 -8.18 17.31 -14.09
CA GLU A 353 -9.24 16.57 -13.43
C GLU A 353 -9.26 15.12 -13.89
N TYR A 354 -9.21 14.20 -12.95
CA TYR A 354 -9.16 12.78 -13.21
C TYR A 354 -10.12 11.99 -12.30
N ALA A 355 -10.80 11.00 -12.87
CA ALA A 355 -11.68 10.10 -12.12
C ALA A 355 -10.91 8.84 -11.69
N ASP A 356 -10.55 8.73 -10.41
CA ASP A 356 -9.83 7.56 -9.86
C ASP A 356 -10.73 6.32 -9.69
N LYS A 357 -12.05 6.50 -9.57
CA LYS A 357 -13.01 5.40 -9.39
C LYS A 357 -14.25 5.60 -10.27
N LEU A 358 -14.50 4.62 -11.11
CA LEU A 358 -15.77 4.49 -11.84
C LEU A 358 -16.75 3.63 -10.99
N THR A 359 -17.13 4.09 -9.79
CA THR A 359 -18.07 3.36 -8.95
C THR A 359 -19.40 4.08 -8.88
N GLY A 360 -20.41 3.54 -9.58
CA GLY A 360 -21.82 3.98 -9.47
C GLY A 360 -22.09 5.38 -10.01
N ALA A 361 -23.15 6.02 -9.50
CA ALA A 361 -23.68 7.29 -9.96
C ALA A 361 -22.80 8.53 -9.63
N PHE A 362 -21.72 8.37 -8.88
CA PHE A 362 -20.84 9.45 -8.44
C PHE A 362 -19.43 9.27 -8.97
N HIS A 363 -19.16 9.79 -10.17
CA HIS A 363 -17.81 10.03 -10.66
C HIS A 363 -17.21 11.18 -9.84
N ARG A 364 -16.45 10.86 -8.79
CA ARG A 364 -15.68 11.88 -8.09
C ARG A 364 -14.47 12.23 -8.95
N MET A 365 -14.58 13.34 -9.67
CA MET A 365 -13.43 13.96 -10.31
C MET A 365 -12.55 14.56 -9.21
N GLN A 366 -11.27 14.28 -9.29
CA GLN A 366 -10.27 14.83 -8.37
C GLN A 366 -9.29 15.70 -9.15
N PRO A 367 -8.99 16.92 -8.69
CA PRO A 367 -7.92 17.70 -9.27
C PRO A 367 -6.58 17.05 -8.90
N VAL A 368 -5.75 16.81 -9.90
CA VAL A 368 -4.40 16.26 -9.74
C VAL A 368 -3.39 17.28 -10.24
N LEU A 369 -2.40 17.60 -9.41
CA LEU A 369 -1.28 18.44 -9.80
C LEU A 369 -0.34 17.64 -10.70
N LEU A 370 -0.04 18.21 -11.86
CA LEU A 370 0.89 17.65 -12.82
C LEU A 370 2.32 18.11 -12.49
N CYS A 371 3.23 17.17 -12.31
CA CYS A 371 4.66 17.50 -12.31
C CYS A 371 5.08 18.04 -13.69
N ARG A 372 6.23 18.71 -13.78
CA ARG A 372 6.70 19.33 -15.03
C ARG A 372 6.76 18.35 -16.19
N GLN A 373 7.16 17.12 -15.94
CA GLN A 373 7.27 16.07 -16.93
C GLN A 373 5.90 15.64 -17.45
N ALA A 374 4.91 15.49 -16.56
CA ALA A 374 3.53 15.21 -16.96
C ALA A 374 2.92 16.36 -17.77
N GLN A 375 3.20 17.62 -17.40
CA GLN A 375 2.80 18.79 -18.20
C GLN A 375 3.43 18.78 -19.60
N ALA A 376 4.72 18.48 -19.69
CA ALA A 376 5.41 18.36 -20.98
C ALA A 376 4.82 17.22 -21.83
N GLN A 377 4.48 16.09 -21.21
CA GLN A 377 3.83 14.99 -21.92
C GLN A 377 2.43 15.36 -22.41
N VAL A 378 1.64 16.09 -21.60
CA VAL A 378 0.33 16.61 -22.03
C VAL A 378 0.50 17.54 -23.23
N ALA A 379 1.45 18.47 -23.19
CA ALA A 379 1.75 19.35 -24.32
C ALA A 379 2.11 18.55 -25.58
N ALA A 380 2.99 17.53 -25.43
CA ALA A 380 3.36 16.66 -26.55
C ALA A 380 2.17 15.88 -27.14
N VAL A 381 1.20 15.48 -26.31
CA VAL A 381 -0.05 14.85 -26.77
C VAL A 381 -0.85 15.84 -27.64
N TRP A 382 -1.02 17.09 -27.20
CA TRP A 382 -1.72 18.10 -27.96
C TRP A 382 -1.04 18.43 -29.28
N ASP A 383 0.28 18.62 -29.28
CA ASP A 383 1.06 18.84 -30.51
C ASP A 383 0.93 17.66 -31.48
N HIS A 384 0.98 16.43 -30.95
CA HIS A 384 0.77 15.24 -31.76
C HIS A 384 -0.62 15.19 -32.41
N LEU A 385 -1.70 15.54 -31.67
CA LEU A 385 -3.05 15.58 -32.24
C LEU A 385 -3.21 16.63 -33.33
N VAL A 386 -2.59 17.79 -33.18
CA VAL A 386 -2.54 18.85 -34.22
C VAL A 386 -1.83 18.32 -35.47
N HIS A 387 -0.67 17.68 -35.30
CA HIS A 387 0.08 17.09 -36.41
C HIS A 387 -0.65 15.93 -37.07
N LEU A 388 -1.35 15.09 -36.28
CA LEU A 388 -2.19 14.01 -36.81
C LEU A 388 -3.30 14.56 -37.69
N SER A 389 -3.96 15.64 -37.27
CA SER A 389 -4.99 16.30 -38.07
C SER A 389 -4.44 16.79 -39.40
N ALA A 390 -3.36 17.57 -39.37
CA ALA A 390 -2.73 18.11 -40.58
C ALA A 390 -2.22 17.02 -41.54
N ARG A 391 -1.73 15.91 -41.06
CA ARG A 391 -1.29 14.76 -41.87
C ARG A 391 -2.47 14.01 -42.47
N ALA A 392 -3.56 13.84 -41.74
CA ALA A 392 -4.78 13.22 -42.22
C ALA A 392 -5.43 14.06 -43.32
N ASP A 393 -5.39 15.39 -43.20
CA ASP A 393 -5.87 16.30 -44.25
C ASP A 393 -5.05 16.13 -45.54
N LYS A 394 -3.73 16.04 -45.45
CA LYS A 394 -2.84 15.80 -46.61
C LYS A 394 -3.08 14.43 -47.28
N LEU A 395 -3.56 13.46 -46.54
CA LEU A 395 -3.93 12.14 -47.07
C LEU A 395 -5.37 12.12 -47.65
N GLY A 396 -6.10 13.21 -47.56
CA GLY A 396 -7.50 13.29 -48.00
C GLY A 396 -8.47 12.42 -47.20
N VAL A 397 -8.14 12.17 -45.92
CA VAL A 397 -9.02 11.39 -45.05
C VAL A 397 -10.32 12.16 -44.82
N ASP A 398 -11.46 11.51 -45.07
CA ASP A 398 -12.77 12.08 -44.88
C ASP A 398 -12.98 12.61 -43.46
N LEU A 399 -13.42 13.84 -43.31
CA LEU A 399 -13.77 14.47 -42.04
C LEU A 399 -14.96 13.78 -41.37
N ALA A 400 -15.80 13.08 -42.12
CA ALA A 400 -16.89 12.27 -41.57
C ALA A 400 -16.44 10.95 -40.94
N ALA A 401 -15.18 10.54 -41.15
CA ALA A 401 -14.68 9.33 -40.51
C ALA A 401 -14.77 9.43 -38.96
N PRO A 402 -15.26 8.39 -38.25
CA PRO A 402 -15.53 8.48 -36.81
C PRO A 402 -14.34 8.93 -35.95
N TRP A 403 -13.12 8.47 -36.27
CA TRP A 403 -11.94 8.90 -35.55
C TRP A 403 -11.54 10.36 -35.85
N ARG A 404 -11.86 10.88 -37.08
CA ARG A 404 -11.64 12.29 -37.45
C ARG A 404 -12.58 13.21 -36.70
N GLN A 405 -13.86 12.81 -36.57
CA GLN A 405 -14.82 13.53 -35.74
C GLN A 405 -14.39 13.58 -34.28
N HIS A 406 -13.89 12.48 -33.75
CA HIS A 406 -13.34 12.41 -32.39
C HIS A 406 -12.12 13.35 -32.22
N LEU A 407 -11.14 13.29 -33.15
CA LEU A 407 -9.97 14.15 -33.16
C LEU A 407 -10.36 15.63 -33.23
N SER A 408 -11.32 16.00 -34.10
CA SER A 408 -11.85 17.35 -34.19
C SER A 408 -12.54 17.79 -32.89
N GLY A 409 -13.28 16.87 -32.25
CA GLY A 409 -13.86 17.10 -30.93
C GLY A 409 -12.79 17.34 -29.84
N ALA A 410 -11.71 16.56 -29.82
CA ALA A 410 -10.60 16.76 -28.90
C ALA A 410 -9.92 18.11 -29.13
N LEU A 411 -9.56 18.45 -30.37
CA LEU A 411 -8.94 19.73 -30.72
C LEU A 411 -9.85 20.94 -30.43
N ALA A 412 -11.15 20.74 -30.41
CA ALA A 412 -12.15 21.74 -29.99
C ALA A 412 -12.42 21.74 -28.49
N HIS A 413 -11.58 21.08 -27.69
CA HIS A 413 -11.68 20.94 -26.22
C HIS A 413 -13.07 20.44 -25.76
N ARG A 414 -13.66 19.50 -26.50
CA ARG A 414 -14.89 18.85 -26.06
C ARG A 414 -14.61 17.73 -25.08
N SER A 415 -15.63 17.32 -24.34
CA SER A 415 -15.54 16.23 -23.37
C SER A 415 -15.48 14.85 -24.06
N VAL A 416 -14.38 14.61 -24.76
CA VAL A 416 -14.03 13.34 -25.41
C VAL A 416 -12.69 12.85 -24.88
N PRO A 417 -12.42 11.52 -24.87
CA PRO A 417 -11.12 10.99 -24.47
C PRO A 417 -9.96 11.64 -25.23
N LEU A 418 -9.00 12.23 -24.49
CA LEU A 418 -7.78 12.82 -25.08
C LEU A 418 -6.86 11.74 -25.67
N LEU A 419 -6.77 10.61 -24.98
CA LEU A 419 -5.96 9.47 -25.38
C LEU A 419 -6.86 8.38 -25.99
N PHE A 420 -6.75 8.17 -27.28
CA PHE A 420 -7.55 7.18 -28.02
C PHE A 420 -6.70 6.45 -29.06
N LEU A 421 -7.05 5.21 -29.33
CA LEU A 421 -6.49 4.42 -30.44
C LEU A 421 -7.38 4.54 -31.68
N ILE A 422 -6.78 4.53 -32.85
CA ILE A 422 -7.52 4.38 -34.11
C ILE A 422 -7.58 2.90 -34.47
N ARG A 423 -8.77 2.32 -34.44
CA ARG A 423 -8.99 0.90 -34.79
C ARG A 423 -10.18 0.76 -35.72
N ARG A 424 -9.96 0.17 -36.90
CA ARG A 424 -11.00 -0.04 -37.93
C ARG A 424 -11.77 1.25 -38.23
N GLY A 425 -11.02 2.36 -38.35
CA GLY A 425 -11.64 3.66 -38.65
C GLY A 425 -12.39 4.35 -37.50
N ALA A 426 -12.43 3.78 -36.31
CA ALA A 426 -13.04 4.36 -35.11
C ALA A 426 -12.02 4.78 -34.07
N ALA A 427 -12.34 5.79 -33.26
CA ALA A 427 -11.61 6.16 -32.06
C ALA A 427 -12.03 5.24 -30.90
N VAL A 428 -11.08 4.57 -30.28
CA VAL A 428 -11.29 3.67 -29.15
C VAL A 428 -10.49 4.19 -27.96
N PRO A 429 -11.13 4.50 -26.81
CA PRO A 429 -10.41 4.95 -25.62
C PRO A 429 -9.31 3.96 -25.21
N ILE A 430 -8.15 4.48 -24.82
CA ILE A 430 -7.06 3.65 -24.32
C ILE A 430 -7.45 3.06 -22.96
N GLY A 431 -7.05 1.84 -22.69
CA GLY A 431 -7.20 1.18 -21.40
C GLY A 431 -5.91 0.46 -21.01
N THR A 432 -5.81 0.07 -19.77
CA THR A 432 -4.64 -0.58 -19.15
C THR A 432 -4.02 -1.68 -19.97
N ARG A 433 -4.85 -2.58 -20.47
CA ARG A 433 -4.38 -3.68 -21.31
C ARG A 433 -3.68 -3.21 -22.58
N HIS A 434 -3.96 -1.98 -23.04
CA HIS A 434 -3.34 -1.43 -24.24
C HIS A 434 -1.94 -0.89 -23.95
N THR A 435 -1.70 -0.34 -22.75
CA THR A 435 -0.41 0.25 -22.38
C THR A 435 0.73 -0.77 -22.29
N GLN A 436 0.37 -2.04 -22.12
CA GLN A 436 1.34 -3.14 -22.04
C GLN A 436 1.18 -4.15 -23.20
N LEU A 437 0.39 -3.80 -24.23
CA LEU A 437 0.14 -4.68 -25.36
C LEU A 437 1.45 -4.86 -26.17
N GLY A 438 1.86 -6.11 -26.33
CA GLY A 438 3.05 -6.46 -27.08
C GLY A 438 4.36 -6.40 -26.29
N LEU A 439 4.39 -5.89 -25.05
CA LEU A 439 5.56 -6.02 -24.19
C LEU A 439 5.81 -7.48 -23.83
N ASP A 440 7.07 -7.85 -23.63
CA ASP A 440 7.43 -9.16 -23.10
C ASP A 440 6.79 -9.39 -21.74
N ARG A 441 6.40 -10.65 -21.47
CA ARG A 441 5.78 -10.98 -20.18
C ARG A 441 6.69 -10.70 -18.98
N SER A 442 8.01 -10.88 -19.17
CA SER A 442 9.04 -10.65 -18.16
C SER A 442 9.15 -9.17 -17.71
N VAL A 443 8.79 -8.24 -18.59
CA VAL A 443 8.87 -6.79 -18.28
C VAL A 443 7.51 -6.16 -18.01
N ARG A 444 6.41 -6.92 -18.12
CA ARG A 444 5.08 -6.37 -17.83
C ARG A 444 4.96 -6.05 -16.35
N LEU A 445 4.66 -4.80 -16.07
CA LEU A 445 4.38 -4.37 -14.70
C LEU A 445 2.98 -4.84 -14.28
N ALA A 446 2.80 -5.07 -12.99
CA ALA A 446 1.48 -5.34 -12.42
C ALA A 446 0.54 -4.14 -12.65
N ALA A 447 -0.76 -4.42 -12.64
CA ALA A 447 -1.77 -3.36 -12.66
C ALA A 447 -1.53 -2.38 -11.50
N ASN A 448 -1.70 -1.08 -11.76
CA ASN A 448 -1.43 0.02 -10.83
C ASN A 448 0.03 0.12 -10.34
N ALA A 449 1.00 -0.43 -11.06
CA ALA A 449 2.42 -0.40 -10.68
C ALA A 449 2.92 1.03 -10.36
N GLY A 450 2.54 2.03 -11.14
CA GLY A 450 2.86 3.43 -10.86
C GLY A 450 2.37 3.87 -9.49
N ARG A 451 1.15 3.51 -9.09
CA ARG A 451 0.62 3.82 -7.76
C ARG A 451 1.42 3.12 -6.66
N HIS A 452 1.77 1.85 -6.80
CA HIS A 452 2.62 1.12 -5.86
C HIS A 452 4.02 1.71 -5.80
N PHE A 453 4.57 2.07 -6.97
CA PHE A 453 5.83 2.77 -7.06
C PHE A 453 5.75 4.08 -6.25
N TRP A 454 4.83 5.04 -6.45
CA TRP A 454 4.83 6.34 -5.80
C TRP A 454 4.57 6.32 -4.27
N GLN A 455 3.69 5.48 -3.68
CA GLN A 455 3.50 5.45 -2.21
C GLN A 455 4.72 4.93 -1.46
N THR A 456 5.42 3.93 -1.98
CA THR A 456 6.58 3.38 -1.29
C THR A 456 7.66 4.44 -1.08
N VAL A 457 8.05 5.16 -2.10
CA VAL A 457 9.16 6.12 -2.02
C VAL A 457 8.75 7.46 -1.43
N LEU A 458 7.53 7.96 -1.63
CA LEU A 458 7.07 9.13 -0.89
C LEU A 458 7.11 8.87 0.62
N LEU A 459 6.70 7.68 1.03
CA LEU A 459 6.80 7.26 2.42
C LEU A 459 8.27 7.14 2.85
N ASP A 460 9.14 6.52 2.04
CA ASP A 460 10.57 6.39 2.30
C ASP A 460 11.28 7.76 2.34
N ARG A 461 10.73 8.76 1.63
CA ARG A 461 11.16 10.16 1.67
C ARG A 461 10.57 10.96 2.81
N GLY A 462 9.81 10.34 3.71
CA GLY A 462 9.21 10.98 4.87
C GLY A 462 7.93 11.76 4.58
N VAL A 463 7.34 11.60 3.39
CA VAL A 463 5.96 12.11 3.16
C VAL A 463 5.00 11.31 4.03
N SER A 464 4.19 11.99 4.82
CA SER A 464 3.28 11.30 5.73
C SER A 464 2.26 10.45 4.98
N SER A 465 1.89 9.32 5.55
CA SER A 465 0.87 8.43 4.98
C SER A 465 -0.49 9.13 4.81
N ASP A 466 -0.76 10.20 5.58
CA ASP A 466 -1.98 11.02 5.43
C ASP A 466 -1.97 11.84 4.16
N ALA A 467 -0.81 12.42 3.80
CA ALA A 467 -0.65 13.17 2.55
C ALA A 467 -0.78 12.29 1.31
N LEU A 468 -0.59 10.97 1.46
CA LEU A 468 -0.71 10.00 0.38
C LEU A 468 -2.16 9.49 0.18
N ASN A 469 -3.12 9.92 0.97
CA ASN A 469 -4.53 9.52 0.89
C ASN A 469 -5.35 10.32 -0.13
N ILE A 470 -4.73 10.84 -1.16
CA ILE A 470 -5.41 11.55 -2.25
C ILE A 470 -6.04 10.58 -3.25
#